data_0c4da53c8ad42a2c7f3c8d28afe8f276
#
_entry.id   0c4da53c8ad42a2c7f3c8d28afe8f276
#
_cell.length_a   1.000
_cell.length_b   1.000
_cell.length_c   1.000
_cell.angle_alpha   90.00
_cell.angle_beta   90.00
_cell.angle_gamma   90.00
#
_symmetry.space_group_name_H-M   'P 1'
#
loop_
_entity.id
_entity.type
_entity.pdbx_description
1 polymer ?
#
loop_
_entity_poly.entity_id
_entity_poly.type
_entity_poly.pdbx_seq_one_letter_code
_entity_poly.pdbx_strand_id
1 'polypeptide(L)'
;YYFEKENGGLSDARNYGIKRATGEYITFIDSDDFLMDLALEKLHATALLGEADLVVGGFCYFDSPSFYLFDRNVFGALPITIVEKEFAVNQMDDLSDAPFLCYSTAWGKLYKRSLFESIRYPLGKYAEDQFTTWKLYLVAERIAVSNHTIYAYRKNSEGLSLNFNLSHLDYIDALEERIEATKNIEGIDIEKTYKMYEYVLNRRVIMVMKRKKSFFKIK
;
A
#
# COMPACT_ATOMS: atom_id res chain seq x y z
N TYR A 1 -14.16 -19.61 -3.91
CA TYR A 1 -14.13 -20.32 -2.63
C TYR A 1 -14.18 -19.33 -1.49
N TYR A 2 -14.91 -19.66 -0.43
CA TYR A 2 -14.97 -18.91 0.82
C TYR A 2 -14.25 -19.70 1.91
N PHE A 3 -13.42 -19.02 2.72
CA PHE A 3 -12.67 -19.63 3.81
C PHE A 3 -12.85 -18.83 5.09
N GLU A 4 -13.10 -19.52 6.18
CA GLU A 4 -13.17 -18.95 7.53
C GLU A 4 -11.92 -19.30 8.33
N LYS A 5 -11.54 -18.39 9.23
CA LYS A 5 -10.48 -18.59 10.21
C LYS A 5 -10.72 -17.71 11.44
N GLU A 6 -10.10 -18.05 12.54
CA GLU A 6 -10.05 -17.19 13.72
C GLU A 6 -9.35 -15.87 13.40
N ASN A 7 -9.80 -14.77 14.05
CA ASN A 7 -9.20 -13.47 13.85
C ASN A 7 -7.76 -13.42 14.36
N GLY A 8 -6.81 -13.28 13.48
CA GLY A 8 -5.38 -13.10 13.74
C GLY A 8 -4.83 -11.77 13.21
N GLY A 9 -5.72 -10.84 12.85
CA GLY A 9 -5.38 -9.54 12.26
C GLY A 9 -5.19 -9.59 10.75
N LEU A 10 -4.90 -8.41 10.17
CA LEU A 10 -4.87 -8.18 8.73
C LEU A 10 -3.76 -8.97 8.02
N SER A 11 -2.54 -8.96 8.56
CA SER A 11 -1.41 -9.75 8.04
C SER A 11 -1.71 -11.24 7.99
N ASP A 12 -2.33 -11.78 9.04
CA ASP A 12 -2.68 -13.17 9.13
C ASP A 12 -3.76 -13.55 8.11
N ALA A 13 -4.76 -12.68 7.92
CA ALA A 13 -5.79 -12.87 6.91
C ALA A 13 -5.21 -12.86 5.48
N ARG A 14 -4.32 -11.91 5.15
CA ARG A 14 -3.64 -11.87 3.85
C ARG A 14 -2.76 -13.08 3.62
N ASN A 15 -1.93 -13.47 4.61
CA ASN A 15 -1.07 -14.65 4.51
C ASN A 15 -1.87 -15.94 4.35
N TYR A 16 -3.02 -16.02 5.02
CA TYR A 16 -3.94 -17.14 4.89
C TYR A 16 -4.53 -17.25 3.48
N GLY A 17 -4.91 -16.11 2.88
CA GLY A 17 -5.36 -16.03 1.49
C GLY A 17 -4.26 -16.39 0.50
N ILE A 18 -3.05 -15.84 0.65
CA ILE A 18 -1.87 -16.15 -0.18
C ILE A 18 -1.62 -17.67 -0.22
N LYS A 19 -1.64 -18.33 0.94
CA LYS A 19 -1.40 -19.78 1.06
C LYS A 19 -2.43 -20.61 0.29
N ARG A 20 -3.64 -20.10 0.09
CA ARG A 20 -4.76 -20.81 -0.57
C ARG A 20 -4.99 -20.40 -2.00
N ALA A 21 -4.43 -19.29 -2.41
CA ALA A 21 -4.55 -18.81 -3.78
C ALA A 21 -3.92 -19.81 -4.76
N THR A 22 -4.68 -20.19 -5.78
CA THR A 22 -4.24 -21.10 -6.86
C THR A 22 -4.10 -20.39 -8.19
N GLY A 23 -4.59 -19.14 -8.31
CA GLY A 23 -4.47 -18.31 -9.50
C GLY A 23 -3.02 -17.93 -9.78
N GLU A 24 -2.75 -17.54 -11.00
CA GLU A 24 -1.44 -17.04 -11.44
C GLU A 24 -1.13 -15.71 -10.74
N TYR A 25 -2.16 -14.87 -10.54
CA TYR A 25 -2.06 -13.58 -9.91
C TYR A 25 -2.90 -13.51 -8.63
N ILE A 26 -2.52 -12.60 -7.73
CA ILE A 26 -3.20 -12.25 -6.49
C ILE A 26 -3.49 -10.76 -6.48
N THR A 27 -4.66 -10.37 -6.02
CA THR A 27 -4.99 -8.98 -5.64
C THR A 27 -5.62 -8.97 -4.26
N PHE A 28 -5.50 -7.85 -3.55
CA PHE A 28 -6.11 -7.66 -2.23
C PHE A 28 -7.17 -6.58 -2.31
N ILE A 29 -8.23 -6.77 -1.53
CA ILE A 29 -9.28 -5.79 -1.33
C ILE A 29 -9.58 -5.72 0.18
N ASP A 30 -9.62 -4.52 0.73
CA ASP A 30 -10.01 -4.31 2.12
C ASP A 30 -11.54 -4.35 2.22
N SER A 31 -12.06 -4.83 3.34
CA SER A 31 -13.49 -5.18 3.50
C SER A 31 -14.46 -4.01 3.44
N ASP A 32 -13.97 -2.79 3.63
CA ASP A 32 -14.75 -1.54 3.57
C ASP A 32 -14.63 -0.80 2.24
N ASP A 33 -13.86 -1.35 1.30
CA ASP A 33 -13.57 -0.80 -0.02
C ASP A 33 -14.26 -1.61 -1.14
N PHE A 34 -14.11 -1.17 -2.40
CA PHE A 34 -14.54 -1.95 -3.54
C PHE A 34 -13.68 -1.72 -4.79
N LEU A 35 -13.74 -2.67 -5.73
CA LEU A 35 -13.13 -2.55 -7.03
C LEU A 35 -14.04 -1.79 -7.99
N MET A 36 -13.45 -0.94 -8.82
CA MET A 36 -14.16 -0.26 -9.90
C MET A 36 -14.53 -1.26 -11.01
N ASP A 37 -15.49 -0.89 -11.84
CA ASP A 37 -15.91 -1.72 -12.97
C ASP A 37 -14.73 -2.12 -13.86
N LEU A 38 -14.67 -3.41 -14.20
CA LEU A 38 -13.62 -4.02 -15.02
C LEU A 38 -12.21 -3.88 -14.40
N ALA A 39 -12.09 -3.71 -13.09
CA ALA A 39 -10.80 -3.51 -12.44
C ALA A 39 -9.84 -4.70 -12.66
N LEU A 40 -10.35 -5.93 -12.49
CA LEU A 40 -9.54 -7.15 -12.67
C LEU A 40 -9.12 -7.33 -14.11
N GLU A 41 -10.02 -7.10 -15.06
CA GLU A 41 -9.74 -7.17 -16.50
C GLU A 41 -8.68 -6.14 -16.91
N LYS A 42 -8.77 -4.91 -16.40
CA LYS A 42 -7.81 -3.83 -16.67
C LYS A 42 -6.43 -4.15 -16.09
N LEU A 43 -6.37 -4.62 -14.84
CA LEU A 43 -5.13 -5.03 -14.20
C LEU A 43 -4.48 -6.21 -14.93
N HIS A 44 -5.27 -7.22 -15.28
CA HIS A 44 -4.79 -8.40 -15.98
C HIS A 44 -4.31 -8.06 -17.39
N ALA A 45 -5.08 -7.26 -18.14
CA ALA A 45 -4.65 -6.77 -19.45
C ALA A 45 -3.34 -5.98 -19.36
N THR A 46 -3.18 -5.13 -18.32
CA THR A 46 -1.94 -4.41 -18.07
C THR A 46 -0.77 -5.36 -17.78
N ALA A 47 -1.00 -6.41 -17.00
CA ALA A 47 0.02 -7.42 -16.70
C ALA A 47 0.47 -8.14 -17.97
N LEU A 48 -0.48 -8.57 -18.81
CA LEU A 48 -0.17 -9.28 -20.07
C LEU A 48 0.55 -8.37 -21.08
N LEU A 49 0.03 -7.17 -21.32
CA LEU A 49 0.62 -6.24 -22.30
C LEU A 49 1.97 -5.69 -21.84
N GLY A 50 2.16 -5.54 -20.55
CA GLY A 50 3.42 -5.09 -19.95
C GLY A 50 4.39 -6.24 -19.67
N GLU A 51 4.00 -7.50 -19.84
CA GLU A 51 4.76 -8.68 -19.38
C GLU A 51 5.18 -8.52 -17.92
N ALA A 52 4.27 -8.00 -17.06
CA ALA A 52 4.60 -7.55 -15.73
C ALA A 52 4.27 -8.59 -14.65
N ASP A 53 5.18 -8.74 -13.68
CA ASP A 53 4.97 -9.54 -12.48
C ASP A 53 4.14 -8.79 -11.44
N LEU A 54 4.19 -7.46 -11.47
CA LEU A 54 3.48 -6.59 -10.56
C LEU A 54 2.87 -5.41 -11.32
N VAL A 55 1.57 -5.19 -11.13
CA VAL A 55 0.86 -4.03 -11.69
C VAL A 55 0.38 -3.13 -10.56
N VAL A 56 0.66 -1.84 -10.68
CA VAL A 56 0.12 -0.80 -9.81
C VAL A 56 -1.02 -0.11 -10.56
N GLY A 57 -2.21 -0.15 -10.00
CA GLY A 57 -3.38 0.58 -10.52
C GLY A 57 -3.64 1.84 -9.70
N GLY A 58 -4.47 2.69 -10.24
CA GLY A 58 -4.83 3.88 -9.50
C GLY A 58 -6.09 3.69 -8.65
N PHE A 59 -6.37 4.68 -7.79
CA PHE A 59 -7.52 4.65 -6.91
C PHE A 59 -8.27 5.98 -6.90
N CYS A 60 -9.47 5.97 -6.32
CA CYS A 60 -10.19 7.19 -5.94
C CYS A 60 -10.62 7.07 -4.47
N TYR A 61 -10.83 8.21 -3.84
CA TYR A 61 -11.57 8.22 -2.57
C TYR A 61 -13.07 8.22 -2.85
N PHE A 62 -13.82 7.61 -1.94
CA PHE A 62 -15.26 7.83 -1.88
C PHE A 62 -15.72 7.99 -0.42
N ASP A 63 -16.70 8.84 -0.23
CA ASP A 63 -17.66 8.81 0.86
C ASP A 63 -19.04 8.81 0.20
N SER A 64 -19.94 7.93 0.63
CA SER A 64 -21.26 7.82 -0.03
C SER A 64 -22.03 9.13 0.10
N PRO A 65 -22.52 9.75 -1.02
CA PRO A 65 -22.59 9.22 -2.38
C PRO A 65 -21.49 9.72 -3.35
N SER A 66 -20.43 10.39 -2.86
CA SER A 66 -19.48 11.14 -3.70
C SER A 66 -18.19 10.37 -3.95
N PHE A 67 -17.67 10.49 -5.19
CA PHE A 67 -16.35 9.99 -5.57
C PHE A 67 -15.39 11.16 -5.78
N TYR A 68 -14.16 11.03 -5.27
CA TYR A 68 -13.10 12.01 -5.42
C TYR A 68 -11.98 11.38 -6.26
N LEU A 69 -11.95 11.73 -7.55
CA LEU A 69 -10.92 11.29 -8.47
C LEU A 69 -9.69 12.18 -8.34
N PHE A 70 -8.51 11.59 -8.34
CA PHE A 70 -7.27 12.32 -8.51
C PHE A 70 -7.00 12.55 -10.00
N ASP A 71 -6.54 13.74 -10.36
CA ASP A 71 -6.04 13.99 -11.70
C ASP A 71 -4.76 13.15 -11.91
N ARG A 72 -4.78 12.33 -12.96
CA ARG A 72 -3.80 11.27 -13.18
C ARG A 72 -2.80 11.53 -14.28
N ASN A 73 -2.67 12.74 -14.72
CA ASN A 73 -1.61 13.10 -15.66
C ASN A 73 -0.18 12.79 -15.13
N VAL A 74 -0.09 12.30 -13.88
CA VAL A 74 1.14 11.85 -13.23
C VAL A 74 1.85 10.71 -13.98
N PHE A 75 1.09 9.85 -14.67
CA PHE A 75 1.65 8.70 -15.41
C PHE A 75 1.72 8.91 -16.93
N GLY A 76 1.49 10.15 -17.39
CA GLY A 76 1.46 10.46 -18.82
C GLY A 76 0.19 9.98 -19.55
N ALA A 77 0.13 10.22 -20.85
CA ALA A 77 -1.02 9.87 -21.70
C ALA A 77 -1.07 8.38 -22.06
N LEU A 78 -0.07 7.59 -21.70
CA LEU A 78 -0.01 6.17 -22.05
C LEU A 78 -0.88 5.34 -21.10
N PRO A 79 -1.63 4.36 -21.64
CA PRO A 79 -2.48 3.50 -20.82
C PRO A 79 -1.70 2.60 -19.86
N ILE A 80 -0.43 2.31 -20.18
CA ILE A 80 0.50 1.48 -19.42
C ILE A 80 1.88 2.11 -19.46
N THR A 81 2.54 2.17 -18.30
CA THR A 81 3.93 2.61 -18.17
C THR A 81 4.72 1.53 -17.45
N ILE A 82 5.83 1.08 -18.03
CA ILE A 82 6.79 0.21 -17.36
C ILE A 82 7.70 1.09 -16.53
N VAL A 83 7.93 0.69 -15.30
CA VAL A 83 8.77 1.44 -14.35
C VAL A 83 9.82 0.53 -13.72
N GLU A 84 10.95 1.14 -13.35
CA GLU A 84 12.00 0.48 -12.59
C GLU A 84 11.54 0.24 -11.14
N LYS A 85 12.06 -0.81 -10.52
CA LYS A 85 11.72 -1.17 -9.14
C LYS A 85 12.11 -0.08 -8.14
N GLU A 86 13.25 0.60 -8.37
CA GLU A 86 13.71 1.72 -7.58
C GLU A 86 12.73 2.90 -7.66
N PHE A 87 12.19 3.18 -8.84
CA PHE A 87 11.13 4.17 -8.99
C PHE A 87 9.90 3.81 -8.15
N ALA A 88 9.42 2.56 -8.21
CA ALA A 88 8.26 2.12 -7.45
C ALA A 88 8.48 2.23 -5.94
N VAL A 89 9.68 1.88 -5.44
CA VAL A 89 10.05 2.06 -4.02
C VAL A 89 10.07 3.55 -3.65
N ASN A 90 10.66 4.41 -4.46
CA ASN A 90 10.74 5.85 -4.22
C ASN A 90 9.36 6.51 -4.18
N GLN A 91 8.38 5.99 -4.94
CA GLN A 91 7.00 6.50 -4.94
C GLN A 91 6.24 6.15 -3.65
N MET A 92 6.66 5.14 -2.90
CA MET A 92 6.02 4.80 -1.62
C MET A 92 6.11 5.93 -0.59
N ASP A 93 7.12 6.78 -0.70
CA ASP A 93 7.45 7.85 0.24
C ASP A 93 7.32 9.25 -0.35
N ASP A 94 6.78 9.38 -1.56
CA ASP A 94 6.65 10.67 -2.22
C ASP A 94 5.50 11.48 -1.66
N LEU A 95 5.80 12.33 -0.66
CA LEU A 95 4.82 13.21 -0.01
C LEU A 95 4.35 14.36 -0.91
N SER A 96 5.02 14.60 -2.03
CA SER A 96 4.65 15.67 -2.98
C SER A 96 3.48 15.30 -3.87
N ASP A 97 3.16 13.99 -3.95
CA ASP A 97 2.13 13.47 -4.84
C ASP A 97 1.07 12.65 -4.12
N ALA A 98 -0.21 12.94 -4.39
CA ALA A 98 -1.34 12.22 -3.81
C ALA A 98 -1.37 10.72 -4.11
N PRO A 99 -0.85 10.22 -5.26
CA PRO A 99 -0.84 8.80 -5.58
C PRO A 99 0.10 7.92 -4.74
N PHE A 100 0.93 8.45 -3.83
CA PHE A 100 1.85 7.62 -3.04
C PHE A 100 1.17 6.41 -2.38
N LEU A 101 -0.11 6.53 -2.01
CA LEU A 101 -0.87 5.42 -1.41
C LEU A 101 -0.98 4.22 -2.35
N CYS A 102 -1.17 4.43 -3.66
CA CYS A 102 -1.26 3.29 -4.58
C CYS A 102 0.05 2.51 -4.68
N TYR A 103 1.20 3.13 -4.33
CA TYR A 103 2.48 2.41 -4.27
C TYR A 103 2.71 1.75 -2.91
N SER A 104 2.28 2.35 -1.80
CA SER A 104 2.60 1.87 -0.46
C SER A 104 1.65 0.80 0.07
N THR A 105 0.37 0.82 -0.31
CA THR A 105 -0.65 -0.12 0.19
C THR A 105 -0.59 -1.50 -0.45
N ALA A 106 -1.21 -2.50 0.17
CA ALA A 106 -1.34 -3.84 -0.40
C ALA A 106 -2.42 -3.91 -1.49
N TRP A 107 -3.48 -3.12 -1.36
CA TRP A 107 -4.57 -3.07 -2.33
C TRP A 107 -4.22 -2.25 -3.59
N GLY A 108 -5.11 -2.29 -4.58
CA GLY A 108 -4.95 -1.53 -5.82
C GLY A 108 -3.84 -2.05 -6.74
N LYS A 109 -3.45 -3.29 -6.58
CA LYS A 109 -2.38 -3.95 -7.33
C LYS A 109 -2.77 -5.35 -7.79
N LEU A 110 -2.07 -5.82 -8.80
CA LEU A 110 -2.07 -7.23 -9.21
C LEU A 110 -0.64 -7.76 -9.07
N TYR A 111 -0.50 -8.85 -8.35
CA TYR A 111 0.79 -9.47 -8.04
C TYR A 111 0.85 -10.86 -8.65
N LYS A 112 1.89 -11.18 -9.38
CA LYS A 112 2.18 -12.56 -9.74
C LYS A 112 2.37 -13.38 -8.46
N ARG A 113 1.66 -14.49 -8.32
CA ARG A 113 1.63 -15.28 -7.09
C ARG A 113 3.02 -15.73 -6.64
N SER A 114 3.95 -15.97 -7.57
CA SER A 114 5.33 -16.34 -7.27
C SER A 114 6.09 -15.30 -6.43
N LEU A 115 5.75 -14.01 -6.51
CA LEU A 115 6.37 -12.98 -5.67
C LEU A 115 6.19 -13.25 -4.18
N PHE A 116 5.16 -14.01 -3.81
CA PHE A 116 4.89 -14.39 -2.42
C PHE A 116 5.53 -15.73 -2.00
N GLU A 117 6.44 -16.34 -2.77
CA GLU A 117 7.09 -17.59 -2.35
C GLU A 117 7.91 -17.42 -1.07
N SER A 118 8.66 -16.33 -0.96
CA SER A 118 9.50 -16.02 0.20
C SER A 118 9.04 -14.82 1.03
N ILE A 119 8.08 -14.02 0.54
CA ILE A 119 7.63 -12.80 1.19
C ILE A 119 6.26 -13.02 1.83
N ARG A 120 6.11 -12.58 3.09
CA ARG A 120 4.85 -12.62 3.85
C ARG A 120 4.65 -11.31 4.60
N TYR A 121 3.39 -11.00 4.89
CA TYR A 121 3.03 -9.90 5.78
C TYR A 121 3.42 -10.24 7.23
N PRO A 122 4.07 -9.32 7.98
CA PRO A 122 4.49 -9.57 9.36
C PRO A 122 3.28 -9.67 10.28
N LEU A 123 3.20 -10.75 11.07
CA LEU A 123 2.09 -10.98 12.00
C LEU A 123 2.14 -9.97 13.15
N GLY A 124 0.97 -9.48 13.55
CA GLY A 124 0.82 -8.59 14.70
C GLY A 124 1.34 -7.16 14.52
N LYS A 125 1.84 -6.82 13.32
CA LYS A 125 2.33 -5.47 13.02
C LYS A 125 1.22 -4.59 12.44
N TYR A 126 1.20 -3.32 12.87
CA TYR A 126 0.45 -2.25 12.21
C TYR A 126 1.24 -1.76 10.99
N ALA A 127 0.53 -1.26 9.96
CA ALA A 127 1.14 -0.83 8.69
C ALA A 127 1.98 -1.94 8.03
N GLU A 128 1.44 -3.14 7.99
CA GLU A 128 2.06 -4.36 7.47
C GLU A 128 2.45 -4.26 6.00
N ASP A 129 1.78 -3.41 5.24
CA ASP A 129 2.10 -3.06 3.86
C ASP A 129 3.43 -2.30 3.76
N GLN A 130 3.74 -1.43 4.72
CA GLN A 130 5.02 -0.72 4.76
C GLN A 130 6.22 -1.65 4.99
N PHE A 131 6.00 -2.78 5.65
CA PHE A 131 7.02 -3.84 5.80
C PHE A 131 7.16 -4.72 4.57
N THR A 132 6.14 -4.78 3.71
CA THR A 132 6.03 -5.86 2.72
C THR A 132 6.14 -5.36 1.27
N THR A 133 5.48 -4.26 0.93
CA THR A 133 5.27 -3.85 -0.48
C THR A 133 6.60 -3.54 -1.19
N TRP A 134 7.54 -2.85 -0.54
CA TRP A 134 8.85 -2.55 -1.12
C TRP A 134 9.66 -3.82 -1.43
N LYS A 135 9.54 -4.87 -0.61
CA LYS A 135 10.19 -6.16 -0.86
C LYS A 135 9.65 -6.80 -2.14
N LEU A 136 8.33 -6.72 -2.34
CA LEU A 136 7.69 -7.23 -3.56
C LEU A 136 8.15 -6.47 -4.80
N TYR A 137 8.35 -5.14 -4.71
CA TYR A 137 8.94 -4.37 -5.81
C TYR A 137 10.36 -4.81 -6.12
N LEU A 138 11.20 -5.01 -5.10
CA LEU A 138 12.60 -5.38 -5.30
C LEU A 138 12.79 -6.78 -5.92
N VAL A 139 11.86 -7.72 -5.70
CA VAL A 139 11.92 -9.07 -6.28
C VAL A 139 11.17 -9.19 -7.60
N ALA A 140 10.31 -8.24 -7.95
CA ALA A 140 9.65 -8.21 -9.25
C ALA A 140 10.68 -7.96 -10.35
N GLU A 141 10.61 -8.73 -11.44
CA GLU A 141 11.46 -8.53 -12.62
C GLU A 141 10.93 -7.37 -13.47
N ARG A 142 9.59 -7.21 -13.51
CA ARG A 142 8.94 -6.19 -14.33
C ARG A 142 7.72 -5.62 -13.65
N ILE A 143 7.68 -4.29 -13.52
CA ILE A 143 6.59 -3.55 -12.89
C ILE A 143 5.90 -2.68 -13.92
N ALA A 144 4.58 -2.77 -14.00
CA ALA A 144 3.75 -1.91 -14.84
C ALA A 144 2.83 -1.02 -13.98
N VAL A 145 2.61 0.19 -14.44
CA VAL A 145 1.63 1.10 -13.87
C VAL A 145 0.47 1.25 -14.84
N SER A 146 -0.73 0.96 -14.36
CA SER A 146 -1.97 1.14 -15.11
C SER A 146 -2.53 2.53 -14.90
N ASN A 147 -2.90 3.21 -15.99
CA ASN A 147 -3.51 4.54 -15.93
C ASN A 147 -5.02 4.52 -15.57
N HIS A 148 -5.55 3.36 -15.18
CA HIS A 148 -6.94 3.20 -14.80
C HIS A 148 -7.17 3.37 -13.30
N THR A 149 -8.29 4.01 -12.90
CA THR A 149 -8.84 3.89 -11.56
C THR A 149 -9.46 2.51 -11.42
N ILE A 150 -8.87 1.71 -10.55
CA ILE A 150 -9.32 0.32 -10.35
C ILE A 150 -9.85 0.08 -8.94
N TYR A 151 -9.58 0.98 -8.03
CA TYR A 151 -9.88 0.82 -6.60
C TYR A 151 -10.59 2.04 -6.03
N ALA A 152 -11.65 1.82 -5.26
CA ALA A 152 -12.37 2.86 -4.53
C ALA A 152 -12.10 2.69 -3.04
N TYR A 153 -11.32 3.62 -2.47
CA TYR A 153 -10.93 3.66 -1.07
C TYR A 153 -11.91 4.50 -0.25
N ARG A 154 -12.53 3.89 0.76
CA ARG A 154 -13.54 4.55 1.60
C ARG A 154 -12.90 5.54 2.56
N LYS A 155 -13.39 6.79 2.56
CA LYS A 155 -13.11 7.73 3.64
C LYS A 155 -13.95 7.37 4.86
N ASN A 156 -13.33 6.69 5.83
CA ASN A 156 -14.00 6.30 7.05
C ASN A 156 -13.58 7.24 8.20
N SER A 157 -14.55 7.88 8.86
CA SER A 157 -14.32 8.74 10.04
C SER A 157 -13.95 7.95 11.29
N GLU A 158 -14.13 6.62 11.29
CA GLU A 158 -13.86 5.72 12.42
C GLU A 158 -12.70 4.73 12.16
N GLY A 159 -11.90 4.96 11.10
CA GLY A 159 -10.82 4.07 10.71
C GLY A 159 -9.77 3.86 11.78
N LEU A 160 -9.14 2.68 11.78
CA LEU A 160 -8.08 2.26 12.72
C LEU A 160 -6.92 3.26 12.84
N SER A 161 -6.68 4.07 11.80
CA SER A 161 -5.61 5.07 11.76
C SER A 161 -5.90 6.38 12.50
N LEU A 162 -7.14 6.61 12.97
CA LEU A 162 -7.55 7.90 13.53
C LEU A 162 -7.23 8.06 15.01
N ASN A 163 -7.23 6.98 15.78
CA ASN A 163 -6.94 7.01 17.20
C ASN A 163 -5.56 6.44 17.48
N PHE A 164 -4.68 7.24 18.14
CA PHE A 164 -3.33 6.78 18.47
C PHE A 164 -3.36 5.53 19.35
N ASN A 165 -2.63 4.50 18.90
CA ASN A 165 -2.27 3.30 19.64
C ASN A 165 -0.74 3.13 19.56
N LEU A 166 -0.13 2.45 20.52
CA LEU A 166 1.31 2.16 20.50
C LEU A 166 1.74 1.34 19.28
N SER A 167 0.86 0.46 18.78
CA SER A 167 1.12 -0.28 17.53
C SER A 167 1.37 0.63 16.32
N HIS A 168 0.90 1.89 16.35
CA HIS A 168 1.19 2.84 15.27
C HIS A 168 2.68 3.20 15.15
N LEU A 169 3.49 2.87 16.17
CA LEU A 169 4.95 3.00 16.10
C LEU A 169 5.58 1.96 15.17
N ASP A 170 4.90 0.85 14.91
CA ASP A 170 5.36 -0.15 13.92
C ASP A 170 5.61 0.45 12.53
N TYR A 171 4.94 1.56 12.18
CA TYR A 171 5.23 2.25 10.94
C TYR A 171 6.66 2.83 10.93
N ILE A 172 7.14 3.30 12.08
CA ILE A 172 8.52 3.79 12.25
C ILE A 172 9.49 2.63 12.07
N ASP A 173 9.21 1.50 12.74
CA ASP A 173 10.01 0.27 12.59
C ASP A 173 10.10 -0.18 11.11
N ALA A 174 8.97 -0.08 10.37
CA ALA A 174 8.93 -0.44 8.95
C ALA A 174 9.81 0.48 8.07
N LEU A 175 9.83 1.78 8.38
CA LEU A 175 10.68 2.74 7.67
C LEU A 175 12.15 2.52 8.00
N GLU A 176 12.49 2.23 9.26
CA GLU A 176 13.87 1.89 9.68
C GLU A 176 14.37 0.63 8.99
N GLU A 177 13.53 -0.42 8.93
CA GLU A 177 13.86 -1.66 8.21
C GLU A 177 14.13 -1.39 6.73
N ARG A 178 13.27 -0.58 6.08
CA ARG A 178 13.43 -0.22 4.68
C ARG A 178 14.68 0.61 4.44
N ILE A 179 14.95 1.64 5.25
CA ILE A 179 16.18 2.45 5.18
C ILE A 179 17.40 1.54 5.23
N GLU A 180 17.49 0.67 6.24
CA GLU A 180 18.64 -0.20 6.42
C GLU A 180 18.82 -1.16 5.23
N ALA A 181 17.74 -1.71 4.72
CA ALA A 181 17.77 -2.66 3.61
C ALA A 181 18.09 -2.01 2.25
N THR A 182 17.75 -0.72 2.07
CA THR A 182 17.80 -0.09 0.74
C THR A 182 18.87 0.99 0.59
N LYS A 183 19.51 1.43 1.67
CA LYS A 183 20.48 2.55 1.68
C LYS A 183 21.66 2.40 0.72
N ASN A 184 22.00 1.17 0.31
CA ASN A 184 23.10 0.89 -0.62
C ASN A 184 22.62 0.46 -2.02
N ILE A 185 21.31 0.55 -2.30
CA ILE A 185 20.75 0.22 -3.61
C ILE A 185 20.81 1.47 -4.47
N GLU A 186 21.53 1.43 -5.57
CA GLU A 186 21.61 2.51 -6.54
C GLU A 186 20.21 2.81 -7.11
N GLY A 187 19.87 4.09 -7.28
CA GLY A 187 18.56 4.51 -7.78
C GLY A 187 17.47 4.67 -6.70
N ILE A 188 17.70 4.19 -5.46
CA ILE A 188 16.78 4.47 -4.35
C ILE A 188 17.13 5.79 -3.68
N ASP A 189 16.16 6.70 -3.67
CA ASP A 189 16.25 8.01 -3.00
C ASP A 189 15.90 7.86 -1.50
N ILE A 190 16.92 7.53 -0.72
CA ILE A 190 16.77 7.33 0.72
C ILE A 190 16.28 8.60 1.47
N GLU A 191 16.52 9.79 0.92
CA GLU A 191 16.06 11.05 1.49
C GLU A 191 14.53 11.15 1.49
N LYS A 192 13.84 10.55 0.52
CA LYS A 192 12.38 10.45 0.52
C LYS A 192 11.90 9.64 1.72
N THR A 193 12.55 8.50 2.00
CA THR A 193 12.20 7.65 3.16
C THR A 193 12.49 8.35 4.48
N TYR A 194 13.59 9.12 4.60
CA TYR A 194 13.84 9.94 5.79
C TYR A 194 12.78 11.04 5.98
N LYS A 195 12.36 11.71 4.92
CA LYS A 195 11.26 12.70 4.98
C LYS A 195 9.94 12.05 5.41
N MET A 196 9.62 10.86 4.91
CA MET A 196 8.46 10.10 5.35
C MET A 196 8.59 9.71 6.83
N TYR A 197 9.76 9.27 7.28
CA TYR A 197 10.06 8.96 8.68
C TYR A 197 9.77 10.17 9.58
N GLU A 198 10.32 11.34 9.25
CA GLU A 198 10.09 12.57 10.00
C GLU A 198 8.60 12.96 10.01
N TYR A 199 7.92 12.84 8.87
CA TYR A 199 6.49 13.12 8.76
C TYR A 199 5.66 12.19 9.66
N VAL A 200 5.93 10.89 9.63
CA VAL A 200 5.22 9.90 10.47
C VAL A 200 5.49 10.16 11.94
N LEU A 201 6.75 10.36 12.33
CA LEU A 201 7.15 10.65 13.70
C LEU A 201 6.43 11.89 14.23
N ASN A 202 6.47 13.00 13.49
CA ASN A 202 5.81 14.26 13.86
C ASN A 202 4.29 14.06 14.03
N ARG A 203 3.64 13.34 13.13
CA ARG A 203 2.21 13.02 13.27
C ARG A 203 1.92 12.24 14.55
N ARG A 204 2.74 11.23 14.89
CA ARG A 204 2.56 10.43 16.11
C ARG A 204 2.75 11.28 17.37
N VAL A 205 3.76 12.14 17.42
CA VAL A 205 3.98 13.09 18.52
C VAL A 205 2.74 14.00 18.71
N ILE A 206 2.21 14.58 17.63
CA ILE A 206 1.02 15.42 17.68
C ILE A 206 -0.20 14.64 18.21
N MET A 207 -0.40 13.40 17.78
CA MET A 207 -1.51 12.56 18.25
C MET A 207 -1.40 12.28 19.77
N VAL A 208 -0.21 11.96 20.25
CA VAL A 208 0.05 11.77 21.71
C VAL A 208 -0.23 13.04 22.50
N MET A 209 0.23 14.20 22.00
CA MET A 209 0.00 15.49 22.66
C MET A 209 -1.49 15.87 22.73
N LYS A 210 -2.25 15.61 21.66
CA LYS A 210 -3.71 15.82 21.64
C LYS A 210 -4.42 14.94 22.66
N ARG A 211 -4.02 13.67 22.79
CA ARG A 211 -4.57 12.75 23.79
C ARG A 211 -4.33 13.26 25.21
N LYS A 212 -3.13 13.75 25.53
CA LYS A 212 -2.85 14.34 26.84
C LYS A 212 -3.76 15.55 27.15
N LYS A 213 -3.97 16.45 26.18
CA LYS A 213 -4.85 17.63 26.38
C LYS A 213 -6.31 17.25 26.68
N SER A 214 -6.81 16.13 26.12
CA SER A 214 -8.17 15.67 26.42
C SER A 214 -8.28 15.11 27.85
N PHE A 215 -7.24 14.50 28.40
CA PHE A 215 -7.20 14.04 29.79
C PHE A 215 -7.22 15.19 30.81
N PHE A 216 -6.63 16.34 30.48
CA PHE A 216 -6.60 17.51 31.37
C PHE A 216 -7.86 18.40 31.30
N LYS A 217 -8.75 18.15 30.31
CA LYS A 217 -10.04 18.88 30.19
C LYS A 217 -11.20 18.22 30.95
N ILE A 218 -10.99 17.05 31.55
CA ILE A 218 -11.99 16.27 32.30
C ILE A 218 -11.81 16.40 33.81
N LYS A 219 -11.08 17.43 34.28
CA LYS A 219 -11.03 17.79 35.70
C LYS A 219 -11.64 19.16 35.97
#